data_99944cb525c0cc59fb61008b63e35c50
#
_entry.id   99944cb525c0cc59fb61008b63e35c50
#
_cell.length_a   1.000
_cell.length_b   1.000
_cell.length_c   1.000
_cell.angle_alpha   90.00
_cell.angle_beta   90.00
_cell.angle_gamma   90.00
#
_symmetry.space_group_name_H-M   'P 1'
#
loop_
_entity.id
_entity.type
_entity.pdbx_description
1 polymer ?
#
loop_
_entity_poly.entity_id
_entity_poly.type
_entity_poly.pdbx_seq_one_letter_code
_entity_poly.pdbx_strand_id
1 'polypeptide(L)'
;MQNKDKNYFLLILIHAVLGFVIYLAPILSKLYGVLIFFVCIYFIVKTKNRNNEVLYASAYIVGSEVFLRMTDGNPNHEFSKYSVIIFLSIGMVYSGFSKNAIPYWIYLFLLIPGVIIATQTLNLTTVDIRKTIAFNISGPVCLGFAALYCYNRKIRIVYINNILLVMGLPIIACASYLTFFTPDLSVALTGTSSNVATSGNFGPNQVSTILGLGFFIFFSRLILASRSKFIFFLNLAITFVMCFRGLITFSRGGMLTGFAMLVILLFFIYINSKKAVQLKLIYLFIVSMIVMVV
;
A
#
# COMPACT_ATOMS: atom_id res chain seq x y z
N MET A 1 -1.52 -25.32 16.06
CA MET A 1 -1.69 -23.94 15.54
C MET A 1 -2.99 -23.37 16.09
N GLN A 2 -2.94 -22.24 16.79
CA GLN A 2 -4.15 -21.60 17.33
C GLN A 2 -5.06 -21.13 16.17
N ASN A 3 -6.39 -21.06 16.37
CA ASN A 3 -7.32 -20.64 15.32
C ASN A 3 -6.97 -19.29 14.69
N LYS A 4 -6.41 -18.36 15.48
CA LYS A 4 -5.97 -17.05 14.98
C LYS A 4 -4.78 -17.14 14.02
N ASP A 5 -3.84 -18.08 14.27
CA ASP A 5 -2.66 -18.30 13.41
C ASP A 5 -3.08 -18.95 12.09
N LYS A 6 -4.07 -19.87 12.12
CA LYS A 6 -4.66 -20.45 10.91
C LYS A 6 -5.30 -19.42 10.01
N ASN A 7 -6.11 -18.51 10.59
CA ASN A 7 -6.77 -17.46 9.83
C ASN A 7 -5.75 -16.47 9.22
N TYR A 8 -4.71 -16.13 9.96
CA TYR A 8 -3.63 -15.28 9.45
C TYR A 8 -2.91 -15.93 8.25
N PHE A 9 -2.51 -17.19 8.41
CA PHE A 9 -1.88 -17.96 7.34
C PHE A 9 -2.79 -18.09 6.12
N LEU A 10 -4.07 -18.38 6.32
CA LEU A 10 -5.05 -18.51 5.24
C LEU A 10 -5.19 -17.19 4.46
N LEU A 11 -5.25 -16.06 5.12
CA LEU A 11 -5.31 -14.75 4.46
C LEU A 11 -4.08 -14.52 3.57
N ILE A 12 -2.89 -14.82 4.05
CA ILE A 12 -1.64 -14.70 3.29
C ILE A 12 -1.65 -15.64 2.09
N LEU A 13 -2.03 -16.91 2.32
CA LEU A 13 -2.08 -17.91 1.27
C LEU A 13 -3.07 -17.55 0.15
N ILE A 14 -4.27 -17.08 0.51
CA ILE A 14 -5.27 -16.63 -0.47
C ILE A 14 -4.70 -15.52 -1.37
N HIS A 15 -3.98 -14.54 -0.80
CA HIS A 15 -3.43 -13.46 -1.61
C HIS A 15 -2.20 -13.88 -2.43
N ALA A 16 -1.39 -14.79 -1.92
CA ALA A 16 -0.31 -15.39 -2.71
C ALA A 16 -0.86 -16.18 -3.90
N VAL A 17 -1.90 -16.99 -3.66
CA VAL A 17 -2.60 -17.75 -4.72
C VAL A 17 -3.28 -16.80 -5.71
N LEU A 18 -3.90 -15.71 -5.23
CA LEU A 18 -4.50 -14.68 -6.10
C LEU A 18 -3.48 -14.10 -7.09
N GLY A 19 -2.28 -13.75 -6.62
CA GLY A 19 -1.20 -13.28 -7.49
C GLY A 19 -0.80 -14.30 -8.56
N PHE A 20 -0.70 -15.58 -8.18
CA PHE A 20 -0.42 -16.67 -9.12
C PHE A 20 -1.56 -16.89 -10.13
N VAL A 21 -2.79 -16.90 -9.67
CA VAL A 21 -3.98 -17.10 -10.56
C VAL A 21 -4.11 -15.95 -11.57
N ILE A 22 -3.87 -14.70 -11.15
CA ILE A 22 -3.88 -13.55 -12.07
C ILE A 22 -2.70 -13.62 -13.06
N TYR A 23 -1.55 -14.18 -12.67
CA TYR A 23 -0.45 -14.44 -13.59
C TYR A 23 -0.87 -15.43 -14.70
N LEU A 24 -1.59 -16.51 -14.35
CA LEU A 24 -2.08 -17.50 -15.32
C LEU A 24 -3.25 -16.97 -16.18
N ALA A 25 -4.10 -16.15 -15.61
CA ALA A 25 -5.32 -15.65 -16.28
C ALA A 25 -5.50 -14.13 -16.00
N PRO A 26 -4.80 -13.25 -16.75
CA PRO A 26 -4.80 -11.80 -16.51
C PRO A 26 -6.19 -11.15 -16.56
N ILE A 27 -7.13 -11.72 -17.30
CA ILE A 27 -8.52 -11.23 -17.37
C ILE A 27 -9.20 -11.17 -16.00
N LEU A 28 -8.81 -12.05 -15.07
CA LEU A 28 -9.34 -12.08 -13.71
C LEU A 28 -8.95 -10.85 -12.88
N SER A 29 -7.91 -10.12 -13.28
CA SER A 29 -7.54 -8.87 -12.61
C SER A 29 -8.62 -7.80 -12.71
N LYS A 30 -9.29 -7.67 -13.88
CA LYS A 30 -10.40 -6.73 -14.06
C LYS A 30 -11.59 -7.10 -13.18
N LEU A 31 -11.92 -8.39 -13.13
CA LEU A 31 -12.98 -8.90 -12.25
C LEU A 31 -12.65 -8.64 -10.79
N TYR A 32 -11.41 -8.91 -10.38
CA TYR A 32 -10.92 -8.65 -9.03
C TYR A 32 -11.02 -7.16 -8.66
N GLY A 33 -10.57 -6.24 -9.53
CA GLY A 33 -10.65 -4.79 -9.29
C GLY A 33 -12.07 -4.30 -9.05
N VAL A 34 -13.04 -4.74 -9.90
CA VAL A 34 -14.45 -4.39 -9.75
C VAL A 34 -15.05 -5.03 -8.48
N LEU A 35 -14.75 -6.30 -8.25
CA LEU A 35 -15.30 -7.06 -7.12
C LEU A 35 -14.89 -6.46 -5.78
N ILE A 36 -13.60 -6.13 -5.58
CA ILE A 36 -13.14 -5.55 -4.31
C ILE A 36 -13.82 -4.21 -4.02
N PHE A 37 -14.05 -3.37 -5.04
CA PHE A 37 -14.73 -2.09 -4.87
C PHE A 37 -16.15 -2.28 -4.31
N PHE A 38 -16.96 -3.14 -4.94
CA PHE A 38 -18.33 -3.39 -4.51
C PHE A 38 -18.40 -4.12 -3.16
N VAL A 39 -17.50 -5.08 -2.91
CA VAL A 39 -17.40 -5.77 -1.62
C VAL A 39 -17.07 -4.78 -0.51
N CYS A 40 -16.14 -3.87 -0.74
CA CYS A 40 -15.80 -2.82 0.24
C CYS A 40 -17.01 -1.92 0.54
N ILE A 41 -17.72 -1.43 -0.49
CA ILE A 41 -18.94 -0.63 -0.30
C ILE A 41 -19.99 -1.42 0.48
N TYR A 42 -20.24 -2.67 0.10
CA TYR A 42 -21.20 -3.53 0.78
C TYR A 42 -20.90 -3.64 2.28
N PHE A 43 -19.63 -3.92 2.65
CA PHE A 43 -19.27 -4.00 4.07
C PHE A 43 -19.41 -2.66 4.78
N ILE A 44 -18.98 -1.54 4.20
CA ILE A 44 -19.11 -0.21 4.80
C ILE A 44 -20.58 0.12 5.09
N VAL A 45 -21.45 -0.10 4.09
CA VAL A 45 -22.89 0.20 4.20
C VAL A 45 -23.58 -0.73 5.20
N LYS A 46 -23.31 -2.04 5.12
CA LYS A 46 -23.90 -3.04 6.02
C LYS A 46 -23.56 -2.80 7.48
N THR A 47 -22.31 -2.43 7.77
CA THR A 47 -21.85 -2.18 9.15
C THR A 47 -22.07 -0.75 9.61
N LYS A 48 -22.45 0.16 8.70
CA LYS A 48 -22.55 1.61 8.97
C LYS A 48 -21.24 2.16 9.56
N ASN A 49 -20.12 1.62 9.11
CA ASN A 49 -18.77 2.00 9.53
C ASN A 49 -18.49 1.95 11.05
N ARG A 50 -19.17 1.06 11.79
CA ARG A 50 -19.06 0.99 13.26
C ARG A 50 -17.66 0.59 13.76
N ASN A 51 -16.92 -0.19 12.99
CA ASN A 51 -15.57 -0.67 13.33
C ASN A 51 -14.47 -0.04 12.43
N ASN A 52 -14.74 1.11 11.84
CA ASN A 52 -13.84 1.80 10.91
C ASN A 52 -13.58 1.01 9.60
N GLU A 53 -14.59 0.34 9.07
CA GLU A 53 -14.51 -0.45 7.83
C GLU A 53 -14.01 0.38 6.64
N VAL A 54 -14.32 1.67 6.62
CA VAL A 54 -13.82 2.62 5.62
C VAL A 54 -12.28 2.66 5.58
N LEU A 55 -11.62 2.60 6.73
CA LEU A 55 -10.15 2.60 6.78
C LEU A 55 -9.57 1.28 6.28
N TYR A 56 -10.22 0.15 6.57
CA TYR A 56 -9.84 -1.16 6.02
C TYR A 56 -10.01 -1.20 4.51
N ALA A 57 -11.15 -0.74 4.00
CA ALA A 57 -11.45 -0.67 2.58
C ALA A 57 -10.43 0.22 1.83
N SER A 58 -10.17 1.43 2.35
CA SER A 58 -9.19 2.36 1.79
C SER A 58 -7.78 1.78 1.81
N ALA A 59 -7.37 1.15 2.90
CA ALA A 59 -6.07 0.51 3.02
C ALA A 59 -5.89 -0.64 2.01
N TYR A 60 -6.92 -1.47 1.83
CA TYR A 60 -6.88 -2.58 0.90
C TYR A 60 -6.75 -2.09 -0.55
N ILE A 61 -7.55 -1.11 -0.96
CA ILE A 61 -7.48 -0.51 -2.30
C ILE A 61 -6.12 0.15 -2.56
N VAL A 62 -5.58 0.89 -1.59
CA VAL A 62 -4.24 1.50 -1.70
C VAL A 62 -3.17 0.42 -1.87
N GLY A 63 -3.23 -0.65 -1.09
CA GLY A 63 -2.29 -1.78 -1.22
C GLY A 63 -2.41 -2.52 -2.55
N SER A 64 -3.58 -2.52 -3.19
CA SER A 64 -3.84 -3.19 -4.47
C SER A 64 -3.54 -2.32 -5.70
N GLU A 65 -3.34 -1.01 -5.54
CA GLU A 65 -3.24 -0.07 -6.67
C GLU A 65 -2.19 -0.47 -7.71
N VAL A 66 -0.95 -0.71 -7.26
CA VAL A 66 0.15 -1.06 -8.17
C VAL A 66 -0.09 -2.41 -8.83
N PHE A 67 -0.59 -3.39 -8.09
CA PHE A 67 -0.93 -4.70 -8.61
C PHE A 67 -2.00 -4.63 -9.70
N LEU A 68 -3.10 -3.90 -9.45
CA LEU A 68 -4.18 -3.72 -10.42
C LEU A 68 -3.72 -2.94 -11.67
N ARG A 69 -2.86 -1.92 -11.51
CA ARG A 69 -2.29 -1.19 -12.65
C ARG A 69 -1.38 -2.05 -13.50
N MET A 70 -0.51 -2.82 -12.85
CA MET A 70 0.44 -3.70 -13.50
C MET A 70 -0.24 -4.83 -14.30
N THR A 71 -1.43 -5.25 -13.86
CA THR A 71 -2.19 -6.36 -14.47
C THR A 71 -3.41 -5.89 -15.27
N ASP A 72 -3.50 -4.58 -15.60
CA ASP A 72 -4.64 -3.95 -16.29
C ASP A 72 -6.01 -4.22 -15.64
N GLY A 73 -6.00 -4.43 -14.32
CA GLY A 73 -7.19 -4.69 -13.51
C GLY A 73 -8.01 -3.44 -13.16
N ASN A 74 -7.46 -2.25 -13.37
CA ASN A 74 -8.14 -1.00 -13.06
C ASN A 74 -9.22 -0.67 -14.11
N PRO A 75 -10.49 -0.42 -13.72
CA PRO A 75 -11.54 0.05 -14.63
C PRO A 75 -11.22 1.42 -15.25
N ASN A 76 -10.52 2.29 -14.52
CA ASN A 76 -9.99 3.56 -15.02
C ASN A 76 -8.63 3.85 -14.39
N HIS A 77 -7.89 4.81 -14.97
CA HIS A 77 -6.51 5.10 -14.59
C HIS A 77 -6.36 5.55 -13.12
N GLU A 78 -7.34 6.26 -12.58
CA GLU A 78 -7.34 6.80 -11.20
C GLU A 78 -8.26 6.03 -10.24
N PHE A 79 -8.57 4.79 -10.57
CA PHE A 79 -9.56 3.94 -9.89
C PHE A 79 -9.36 3.89 -8.37
N SER A 80 -8.14 3.64 -7.90
CA SER A 80 -7.86 3.50 -6.47
C SER A 80 -8.09 4.81 -5.72
N LYS A 81 -7.70 5.95 -6.30
CA LYS A 81 -7.90 7.27 -5.69
C LYS A 81 -9.38 7.61 -5.58
N TYR A 82 -10.15 7.38 -6.65
CA TYR A 82 -11.60 7.60 -6.63
C TYR A 82 -12.30 6.66 -5.65
N SER A 83 -11.89 5.41 -5.59
CA SER A 83 -12.43 4.45 -4.62
C SER A 83 -12.22 4.92 -3.18
N VAL A 84 -11.02 5.38 -2.84
CA VAL A 84 -10.71 5.93 -1.51
C VAL A 84 -11.58 7.15 -1.21
N ILE A 85 -11.72 8.10 -2.15
CA ILE A 85 -12.59 9.28 -1.98
C ILE A 85 -14.03 8.85 -1.70
N ILE A 86 -14.57 7.89 -2.46
CA ILE A 86 -15.94 7.38 -2.27
C ILE A 86 -16.08 6.71 -0.91
N PHE A 87 -15.16 5.82 -0.52
CA PHE A 87 -15.21 5.15 0.78
C PHE A 87 -15.17 6.13 1.94
N LEU A 88 -14.26 7.11 1.89
CA LEU A 88 -14.12 8.14 2.91
C LEU A 88 -15.37 9.03 2.98
N SER A 89 -15.96 9.39 1.83
CA SER A 89 -17.21 10.17 1.78
C SER A 89 -18.36 9.41 2.43
N ILE A 90 -18.53 8.12 2.13
CA ILE A 90 -19.53 7.27 2.80
C ILE A 90 -19.23 7.19 4.30
N GLY A 91 -17.95 7.06 4.67
CA GLY A 91 -17.51 7.09 6.07
C GLY A 91 -17.84 8.39 6.81
N MET A 92 -17.70 9.53 6.14
CA MET A 92 -18.09 10.84 6.70
C MET A 92 -19.60 10.92 6.94
N VAL A 93 -20.41 10.34 6.07
CA VAL A 93 -21.88 10.28 6.25
C VAL A 93 -22.25 9.46 7.49
N TYR A 94 -21.61 8.32 7.73
CA TYR A 94 -21.94 7.46 8.88
C TYR A 94 -21.29 7.88 10.20
N SER A 95 -20.05 8.36 10.16
CA SER A 95 -19.22 8.60 11.36
C SER A 95 -18.85 10.06 11.57
N GLY A 96 -19.32 10.95 10.69
CA GLY A 96 -18.98 12.37 10.70
C GLY A 96 -17.49 12.67 10.47
N PHE A 97 -17.16 13.93 10.57
CA PHE A 97 -15.79 14.46 10.56
C PHE A 97 -15.65 15.58 11.59
N SER A 98 -14.43 15.93 11.96
CA SER A 98 -14.16 16.93 12.98
C SER A 98 -14.53 18.34 12.50
N LYS A 99 -15.22 19.13 13.34
CA LYS A 99 -15.48 20.56 13.06
C LYS A 99 -14.18 21.37 12.91
N ASN A 100 -13.10 20.93 13.53
CA ASN A 100 -11.79 21.60 13.46
C ASN A 100 -10.99 21.24 12.20
N ALA A 101 -11.56 20.48 11.26
CA ALA A 101 -10.92 20.11 10.00
C ALA A 101 -11.01 21.21 8.92
N ILE A 102 -11.36 22.44 9.30
CA ILE A 102 -11.46 23.61 8.40
C ILE A 102 -10.22 23.81 7.50
N PRO A 103 -8.96 23.67 7.99
CA PRO A 103 -7.78 23.83 7.12
C PRO A 103 -7.78 22.92 5.90
N TYR A 104 -8.32 21.70 6.02
CA TYR A 104 -8.39 20.76 4.89
C TYR A 104 -9.51 21.10 3.90
N TRP A 105 -10.58 21.75 4.34
CA TRP A 105 -11.56 22.32 3.45
C TRP A 105 -10.95 23.49 2.65
N ILE A 106 -10.22 24.38 3.31
CA ILE A 106 -9.48 25.47 2.64
C ILE A 106 -8.51 24.89 1.61
N TYR A 107 -7.75 23.84 1.98
CA TYR A 107 -6.87 23.15 1.06
C TYR A 107 -7.60 22.64 -0.19
N LEU A 108 -8.74 21.96 -0.04
CA LEU A 108 -9.54 21.47 -1.18
C LEU A 108 -10.07 22.61 -2.04
N PHE A 109 -10.55 23.71 -1.45
CA PHE A 109 -11.01 24.88 -2.19
C PHE A 109 -9.89 25.57 -2.96
N LEU A 110 -8.67 25.61 -2.43
CA LEU A 110 -7.50 26.17 -3.12
C LEU A 110 -7.05 25.35 -4.35
N LEU A 111 -7.51 24.13 -4.51
CA LEU A 111 -7.26 23.35 -5.73
C LEU A 111 -8.14 23.80 -6.91
N ILE A 112 -9.30 24.42 -6.66
CA ILE A 112 -10.26 24.83 -7.68
C ILE A 112 -9.68 25.84 -8.68
N PRO A 113 -9.01 26.94 -8.27
CA PRO A 113 -8.38 27.88 -9.19
C PRO A 113 -7.38 27.19 -10.14
N GLY A 114 -6.61 26.24 -9.64
CA GLY A 114 -5.66 25.46 -10.45
C GLY A 114 -6.36 24.67 -11.57
N VAL A 115 -7.52 24.06 -11.26
CA VAL A 115 -8.33 23.34 -12.27
C VAL A 115 -8.86 24.32 -13.32
N ILE A 116 -9.37 25.49 -12.90
CA ILE A 116 -9.90 26.51 -13.83
C ILE A 116 -8.80 27.00 -14.77
N ILE A 117 -7.63 27.36 -14.23
CA ILE A 117 -6.49 27.79 -15.05
C ILE A 117 -6.05 26.68 -16.00
N ALA A 118 -5.97 25.43 -15.53
CA ALA A 118 -5.58 24.31 -16.38
C ALA A 118 -6.53 24.08 -17.56
N THR A 119 -7.84 24.30 -17.40
CA THR A 119 -8.80 24.21 -18.52
C THR A 119 -8.59 25.27 -19.57
N GLN A 120 -8.00 26.41 -19.23
CA GLN A 120 -7.77 27.53 -20.15
C GLN A 120 -6.37 27.48 -20.80
N THR A 121 -5.39 26.89 -20.12
CA THR A 121 -3.98 26.93 -20.56
C THR A 121 -3.55 25.66 -21.29
N LEU A 122 -4.18 24.51 -21.06
CA LEU A 122 -3.88 23.27 -21.75
C LEU A 122 -4.40 23.30 -23.19
N ASN A 123 -3.55 22.90 -24.14
CA ASN A 123 -3.91 22.93 -25.56
C ASN A 123 -4.63 21.62 -25.97
N LEU A 124 -5.87 21.73 -26.45
CA LEU A 124 -6.71 20.63 -26.90
C LEU A 124 -6.10 19.78 -28.05
N THR A 125 -5.22 20.38 -28.85
CA THR A 125 -4.63 19.69 -30.00
C THR A 125 -3.54 18.70 -29.62
N THR A 126 -2.94 18.86 -28.43
CA THR A 126 -1.78 18.07 -28.01
C THR A 126 -2.06 17.12 -26.87
N VAL A 127 -3.09 17.39 -26.05
CA VAL A 127 -3.40 16.58 -24.84
C VAL A 127 -4.90 16.45 -24.59
N ASP A 128 -5.33 15.32 -24.04
CA ASP A 128 -6.65 15.15 -23.46
C ASP A 128 -6.71 15.91 -22.12
N ILE A 129 -7.26 17.14 -22.17
CA ILE A 129 -7.35 18.05 -21.03
C ILE A 129 -7.98 17.36 -19.82
N ARG A 130 -9.08 16.63 -20.02
CA ARG A 130 -9.80 15.95 -18.93
C ARG A 130 -8.92 14.90 -18.24
N LYS A 131 -8.21 14.08 -19.00
CA LYS A 131 -7.29 13.06 -18.45
C LYS A 131 -6.12 13.71 -17.75
N THR A 132 -5.55 14.76 -18.33
CA THR A 132 -4.40 15.47 -17.75
C THR A 132 -4.76 16.12 -16.42
N ILE A 133 -5.89 16.82 -16.34
CA ILE A 133 -6.38 17.42 -15.09
C ILE A 133 -6.70 16.32 -14.07
N ALA A 134 -7.44 15.27 -14.44
CA ALA A 134 -7.78 14.18 -13.54
C ALA A 134 -6.54 13.49 -12.96
N PHE A 135 -5.53 13.25 -13.78
CA PHE A 135 -4.25 12.67 -13.34
C PHE A 135 -3.56 13.51 -12.27
N ASN A 136 -3.48 14.83 -12.48
CA ASN A 136 -2.76 15.71 -11.57
C ASN A 136 -3.56 16.05 -10.30
N ILE A 137 -4.89 16.18 -10.38
CA ILE A 137 -5.71 16.64 -9.26
C ILE A 137 -6.21 15.51 -8.37
N SER A 138 -6.35 14.28 -8.88
CA SER A 138 -6.91 13.15 -8.13
C SER A 138 -6.13 12.80 -6.87
N GLY A 139 -4.80 12.88 -6.90
CA GLY A 139 -3.94 12.67 -5.74
C GLY A 139 -4.15 13.70 -4.63
N PRO A 140 -3.99 15.01 -4.92
CA PRO A 140 -4.28 16.09 -3.97
C PRO A 140 -5.68 16.04 -3.38
N VAL A 141 -6.71 15.77 -4.20
CA VAL A 141 -8.09 15.65 -3.71
C VAL A 141 -8.24 14.44 -2.79
N CYS A 142 -7.69 13.28 -3.17
CA CYS A 142 -7.71 12.08 -2.33
C CYS A 142 -7.04 12.34 -0.97
N LEU A 143 -5.88 13.03 -0.97
CA LEU A 143 -5.19 13.43 0.26
C LEU A 143 -6.06 14.35 1.13
N GLY A 144 -6.73 15.34 0.53
CA GLY A 144 -7.64 16.24 1.25
C GLY A 144 -8.80 15.50 1.93
N PHE A 145 -9.44 14.57 1.21
CA PHE A 145 -10.51 13.72 1.78
C PHE A 145 -9.99 12.81 2.89
N ALA A 146 -8.81 12.23 2.72
CA ALA A 146 -8.18 11.39 3.75
C ALA A 146 -7.86 12.22 5.00
N ALA A 147 -7.32 13.43 4.84
CA ALA A 147 -7.04 14.34 5.93
C ALA A 147 -8.32 14.77 6.67
N LEU A 148 -9.37 15.16 5.94
CA LEU A 148 -10.68 15.50 6.52
C LEU A 148 -11.24 14.36 7.37
N TYR A 149 -11.21 13.13 6.84
CA TYR A 149 -11.78 11.99 7.54
C TYR A 149 -10.96 11.59 8.77
N CYS A 150 -9.62 11.60 8.65
CA CYS A 150 -8.71 11.13 9.70
C CYS A 150 -8.45 12.16 10.80
N TYR A 151 -8.68 13.45 10.53
CA TYR A 151 -8.36 14.52 11.47
C TYR A 151 -9.11 14.36 12.81
N ASN A 152 -8.35 14.36 13.90
CA ASN A 152 -8.85 14.18 15.27
C ASN A 152 -9.57 12.84 15.54
N ARG A 153 -9.44 11.85 14.65
CA ARG A 153 -10.05 10.52 14.83
C ARG A 153 -9.19 9.65 15.73
N LYS A 154 -9.74 9.28 16.89
CA LYS A 154 -9.06 8.41 17.84
C LYS A 154 -9.27 6.94 17.46
N ILE A 155 -8.17 6.22 17.20
CA ILE A 155 -8.19 4.81 16.82
C ILE A 155 -7.24 4.04 17.73
N ARG A 156 -7.68 2.87 18.24
CA ARG A 156 -6.82 2.00 19.05
C ARG A 156 -5.72 1.39 18.18
N ILE A 157 -4.53 1.23 18.73
CA ILE A 157 -3.35 0.67 18.04
C ILE A 157 -3.62 -0.72 17.40
N VAL A 158 -4.50 -1.51 18.02
CA VAL A 158 -4.90 -2.83 17.48
C VAL A 158 -5.57 -2.70 16.12
N TYR A 159 -6.43 -1.69 15.93
CA TYR A 159 -7.04 -1.43 14.61
C TYR A 159 -6.02 -0.96 13.59
N ILE A 160 -5.06 -0.11 13.98
CA ILE A 160 -3.97 0.33 13.10
C ILE A 160 -3.16 -0.87 12.61
N ASN A 161 -2.78 -1.79 13.50
CA ASN A 161 -2.07 -3.01 13.13
C ASN A 161 -2.87 -3.90 12.14
N ASN A 162 -4.19 -3.95 12.29
CA ASN A 162 -5.04 -4.70 11.38
C ASN A 162 -5.21 -3.96 10.03
N ILE A 163 -5.33 -2.63 10.03
CA ILE A 163 -5.39 -1.82 8.81
C ILE A 163 -4.10 -1.99 8.00
N LEU A 164 -2.93 -1.95 8.66
CA LEU A 164 -1.64 -2.22 8.02
C LEU A 164 -1.58 -3.64 7.45
N LEU A 165 -2.10 -4.66 8.17
CA LEU A 165 -2.19 -6.01 7.61
C LEU A 165 -3.03 -6.03 6.34
N VAL A 166 -4.22 -5.45 6.39
CA VAL A 166 -5.15 -5.42 5.26
C VAL A 166 -4.54 -4.71 4.05
N MET A 167 -3.77 -3.64 4.27
CA MET A 167 -2.98 -2.99 3.22
C MET A 167 -1.88 -3.90 2.67
N GLY A 168 -1.22 -4.68 3.52
CA GLY A 168 -0.14 -5.61 3.14
C GLY A 168 -0.61 -6.83 2.33
N LEU A 169 -1.86 -7.26 2.49
CA LEU A 169 -2.37 -8.47 1.83
C LEU A 169 -2.31 -8.39 0.30
N PRO A 170 -2.83 -7.38 -0.39
CA PRO A 170 -2.71 -7.28 -1.84
C PRO A 170 -1.27 -7.04 -2.31
N ILE A 171 -0.39 -6.51 -1.44
CA ILE A 171 1.05 -6.41 -1.75
C ILE A 171 1.68 -7.81 -1.83
N ILE A 172 1.19 -8.79 -1.04
CA ILE A 172 1.59 -10.19 -1.20
C ILE A 172 1.19 -10.72 -2.58
N ALA A 173 -0.02 -10.42 -3.05
CA ALA A 173 -0.44 -10.81 -4.39
C ALA A 173 0.47 -10.20 -5.48
N CYS A 174 0.83 -8.92 -5.33
CA CYS A 174 1.79 -8.25 -6.20
C CYS A 174 3.16 -8.96 -6.20
N ALA A 175 3.72 -9.26 -5.04
CA ALA A 175 5.01 -9.93 -4.93
C ALA A 175 4.97 -11.37 -5.48
N SER A 176 3.87 -12.10 -5.24
CA SER A 176 3.63 -13.42 -5.82
C SER A 176 3.57 -13.36 -7.34
N TYR A 177 2.77 -12.45 -7.91
CA TYR A 177 2.71 -12.24 -9.36
C TYR A 177 4.10 -11.96 -9.95
N LEU A 178 4.86 -11.03 -9.37
CA LEU A 178 6.21 -10.70 -9.82
C LEU A 178 7.17 -11.90 -9.75
N THR A 179 6.96 -12.82 -8.82
CA THR A 179 7.79 -14.02 -8.69
C THR A 179 7.64 -14.95 -9.89
N PHE A 180 6.44 -15.07 -10.44
CA PHE A 180 6.16 -15.90 -11.61
C PHE A 180 6.39 -15.16 -12.93
N PHE A 181 6.21 -13.83 -12.94
CA PHE A 181 6.34 -13.01 -14.12
C PHE A 181 7.80 -12.71 -14.49
N THR A 182 8.72 -12.68 -13.52
CA THR A 182 10.08 -12.24 -13.75
C THR A 182 10.81 -13.20 -14.71
N PRO A 183 11.35 -12.68 -15.81
CA PRO A 183 12.21 -13.47 -16.72
C PRO A 183 13.48 -13.89 -15.98
N ASP A 184 14.29 -14.71 -16.63
CA ASP A 184 15.57 -15.13 -16.08
C ASP A 184 16.38 -13.92 -15.57
N LEU A 185 16.69 -13.93 -14.29
CA LEU A 185 17.35 -12.79 -13.61
C LEU A 185 18.71 -12.48 -14.25
N SER A 186 19.40 -13.47 -14.79
CA SER A 186 20.69 -13.29 -15.46
C SER A 186 20.58 -12.40 -16.69
N VAL A 187 19.46 -12.45 -17.41
CA VAL A 187 19.18 -11.63 -18.60
C VAL A 187 18.66 -10.24 -18.19
N ALA A 188 17.90 -10.17 -17.09
CA ALA A 188 17.30 -8.92 -16.61
C ALA A 188 18.31 -8.01 -15.88
N LEU A 189 19.36 -8.58 -15.28
CA LEU A 189 20.33 -7.87 -14.44
C LEU A 189 21.54 -7.32 -15.25
N THR A 190 21.32 -6.81 -16.45
CA THR A 190 22.39 -6.33 -17.34
C THR A 190 22.87 -4.90 -17.04
N GLY A 191 22.31 -4.22 -16.02
CA GLY A 191 22.67 -2.83 -15.69
C GLY A 191 22.24 -2.40 -14.29
N THR A 192 22.63 -1.20 -13.89
CA THR A 192 22.32 -0.59 -12.59
C THR A 192 21.15 0.41 -12.64
N SER A 193 20.55 0.62 -13.81
CA SER A 193 19.37 1.47 -14.00
C SER A 193 18.09 0.74 -13.60
N SER A 194 17.05 1.51 -13.26
CA SER A 194 15.73 0.95 -12.92
C SER A 194 15.20 0.02 -14.02
N ASN A 195 14.77 -1.18 -13.64
CA ASN A 195 14.48 -2.25 -14.58
C ASN A 195 12.97 -2.52 -14.68
N VAL A 196 12.40 -2.29 -15.87
CA VAL A 196 10.97 -2.50 -16.16
C VAL A 196 10.64 -3.99 -16.22
N ALA A 197 11.52 -4.84 -16.75
CA ALA A 197 11.27 -6.28 -16.88
C ALA A 197 11.14 -6.98 -15.52
N THR A 198 11.96 -6.61 -14.52
CA THR A 198 11.85 -7.13 -13.16
C THR A 198 10.69 -6.53 -12.36
N SER A 199 10.04 -5.51 -12.91
CA SER A 199 8.92 -4.79 -12.31
C SER A 199 7.56 -5.15 -12.93
N GLY A 200 7.44 -6.32 -13.57
CA GLY A 200 6.20 -6.77 -14.19
C GLY A 200 5.78 -5.95 -15.42
N ASN A 201 6.74 -5.45 -16.18
CA ASN A 201 6.55 -4.51 -17.30
C ASN A 201 5.82 -3.22 -16.89
N PHE A 202 5.90 -2.85 -15.60
CA PHE A 202 5.27 -1.66 -15.04
C PHE A 202 6.35 -0.72 -14.46
N GLY A 203 5.95 0.49 -14.02
CA GLY A 203 6.88 1.51 -13.52
C GLY A 203 7.72 1.04 -12.32
N PRO A 204 9.05 0.89 -12.46
CA PRO A 204 9.90 0.34 -11.40
C PRO A 204 9.82 1.13 -10.08
N ASN A 205 9.67 2.45 -10.16
CA ASN A 205 9.53 3.30 -8.99
C ASN A 205 8.27 3.00 -8.19
N GLN A 206 7.15 2.74 -8.87
CA GLN A 206 5.87 2.43 -8.23
C GLN A 206 5.92 1.04 -7.58
N VAL A 207 6.48 0.06 -8.30
CA VAL A 207 6.65 -1.30 -7.80
C VAL A 207 7.61 -1.33 -6.59
N SER A 208 8.74 -0.65 -6.67
CA SER A 208 9.67 -0.51 -5.53
C SER A 208 9.01 0.13 -4.31
N THR A 209 8.20 1.17 -4.53
CA THR A 209 7.51 1.89 -3.43
C THR A 209 6.50 0.99 -2.72
N ILE A 210 5.68 0.24 -3.46
CA ILE A 210 4.70 -0.66 -2.84
C ILE A 210 5.36 -1.85 -2.16
N LEU A 211 6.44 -2.40 -2.72
CA LEU A 211 7.21 -3.47 -2.08
C LEU A 211 7.96 -2.96 -0.84
N GLY A 212 8.49 -1.72 -0.87
CA GLY A 212 9.07 -1.07 0.30
C GLY A 212 8.06 -0.86 1.44
N LEU A 213 6.81 -0.50 1.10
CA LEU A 213 5.72 -0.45 2.06
C LEU A 213 5.39 -1.85 2.61
N GLY A 214 5.31 -2.87 1.76
CA GLY A 214 5.12 -4.27 2.16
C GLY A 214 6.24 -4.75 3.10
N PHE A 215 7.49 -4.46 2.76
CA PHE A 215 8.65 -4.73 3.60
C PHE A 215 8.50 -4.09 4.99
N PHE A 216 8.16 -2.82 5.08
CA PHE A 216 7.91 -2.14 6.36
C PHE A 216 6.77 -2.78 7.14
N ILE A 217 5.63 -3.07 6.51
CA ILE A 217 4.46 -3.67 7.15
C ILE A 217 4.82 -5.04 7.76
N PHE A 218 5.41 -5.94 6.99
CA PHE A 218 5.68 -7.30 7.46
C PHE A 218 6.86 -7.35 8.44
N PHE A 219 7.85 -6.47 8.29
CA PHE A 219 8.90 -6.32 9.29
C PHE A 219 8.38 -5.76 10.62
N SER A 220 7.52 -4.76 10.58
CA SER A 220 6.89 -4.24 11.80
C SER A 220 6.05 -5.32 12.51
N ARG A 221 5.36 -6.16 11.74
CA ARG A 221 4.61 -7.31 12.28
C ARG A 221 5.50 -8.41 12.81
N LEU A 222 6.66 -8.62 12.19
CA LEU A 222 7.68 -9.55 12.69
C LEU A 222 8.06 -9.20 14.14
N ILE A 223 8.29 -7.92 14.43
CA ILE A 223 8.71 -7.44 15.73
C ILE A 223 7.54 -7.32 16.73
N LEU A 224 6.42 -6.73 16.29
CA LEU A 224 5.36 -6.28 17.20
C LEU A 224 4.19 -7.26 17.31
N ALA A 225 3.97 -8.14 16.32
CA ALA A 225 2.75 -8.92 16.22
C ALA A 225 2.96 -10.44 16.11
N SER A 226 4.20 -10.93 16.04
CA SER A 226 4.49 -12.37 15.92
C SER A 226 4.33 -13.08 17.27
N ARG A 227 3.18 -13.76 17.45
CA ARG A 227 2.82 -14.44 18.70
C ARG A 227 3.35 -15.87 18.81
N SER A 228 3.62 -16.52 17.67
CA SER A 228 4.15 -17.88 17.60
C SER A 228 5.41 -17.93 16.71
N LYS A 229 6.25 -18.95 16.90
CA LYS A 229 7.43 -19.18 16.05
C LYS A 229 7.03 -19.32 14.58
N PHE A 230 5.89 -19.96 14.30
CA PHE A 230 5.37 -20.12 12.94
C PHE A 230 5.08 -18.76 12.28
N ILE A 231 4.34 -17.88 12.97
CA ILE A 231 4.02 -16.53 12.48
C ILE A 231 5.29 -15.68 12.33
N PHE A 232 6.25 -15.83 13.25
CA PHE A 232 7.54 -15.17 13.16
C PHE A 232 8.27 -15.53 11.86
N PHE A 233 8.47 -16.83 11.58
CA PHE A 233 9.15 -17.28 10.37
C PHE A 233 8.36 -16.95 9.09
N LEU A 234 7.04 -17.00 9.14
CA LEU A 234 6.19 -16.59 8.02
C LEU A 234 6.37 -15.09 7.69
N ASN A 235 6.30 -14.20 8.69
CA ASN A 235 6.54 -12.78 8.50
C ASN A 235 7.98 -12.50 8.04
N LEU A 236 8.96 -13.23 8.55
CA LEU A 236 10.35 -13.13 8.12
C LEU A 236 10.52 -13.49 6.64
N ALA A 237 9.93 -14.59 6.20
CA ALA A 237 9.97 -15.02 4.80
C ALA A 237 9.32 -13.98 3.87
N ILE A 238 8.13 -13.46 4.24
CA ILE A 238 7.45 -12.42 3.46
C ILE A 238 8.30 -11.15 3.41
N THR A 239 8.86 -10.71 4.54
CA THR A 239 9.74 -9.55 4.62
C THR A 239 10.94 -9.69 3.68
N PHE A 240 11.57 -10.87 3.68
CA PHE A 240 12.69 -11.17 2.78
C PHE A 240 12.27 -11.11 1.30
N VAL A 241 11.15 -11.73 0.94
CA VAL A 241 10.63 -11.70 -0.44
C VAL A 241 10.34 -10.27 -0.88
N MET A 242 9.70 -9.44 -0.03
CA MET A 242 9.40 -8.03 -0.35
C MET A 242 10.69 -7.23 -0.54
N CYS A 243 11.67 -7.40 0.34
CA CYS A 243 12.97 -6.74 0.25
C CYS A 243 13.70 -7.13 -1.05
N PHE A 244 13.84 -8.42 -1.29
CA PHE A 244 14.53 -8.94 -2.46
C PHE A 244 13.89 -8.47 -3.77
N ARG A 245 12.55 -8.61 -3.89
CA ARG A 245 11.81 -8.16 -5.07
C ARG A 245 11.88 -6.65 -5.27
N GLY A 246 11.85 -5.86 -4.19
CA GLY A 246 12.00 -4.41 -4.26
C GLY A 246 13.39 -3.99 -4.73
N LEU A 247 14.44 -4.64 -4.27
CA LEU A 247 15.83 -4.35 -4.67
C LEU A 247 16.10 -4.68 -6.15
N ILE A 248 15.58 -5.79 -6.66
CA ILE A 248 15.75 -6.21 -8.06
C ILE A 248 15.11 -5.22 -9.06
N THR A 249 14.18 -4.39 -8.64
CA THR A 249 13.64 -3.33 -9.51
C THR A 249 14.70 -2.27 -9.87
N PHE A 250 15.83 -2.24 -9.18
CA PHE A 250 16.86 -1.18 -9.24
C PHE A 250 16.31 0.24 -9.04
N SER A 251 15.09 0.37 -8.54
CA SER A 251 14.52 1.65 -8.14
C SER A 251 14.80 1.91 -6.66
N ARG A 252 15.77 2.78 -6.40
CA ARG A 252 16.29 3.03 -5.04
C ARG A 252 15.29 3.74 -4.14
N GLY A 253 14.52 4.70 -4.68
CA GLY A 253 13.66 5.59 -3.90
C GLY A 253 12.60 4.87 -3.04
N GLY A 254 11.90 3.90 -3.63
CA GLY A 254 10.87 3.15 -2.91
C GLY A 254 11.42 2.30 -1.76
N MET A 255 12.51 1.60 -1.98
CA MET A 255 13.14 0.79 -0.93
C MET A 255 13.77 1.65 0.15
N LEU A 256 14.42 2.77 -0.21
CA LEU A 256 14.97 3.71 0.78
C LEU A 256 13.90 4.26 1.72
N THR A 257 12.71 4.59 1.20
CA THR A 257 11.59 5.02 2.06
C THR A 257 11.11 3.93 3.00
N GLY A 258 11.03 2.67 2.53
CA GLY A 258 10.71 1.51 3.37
C GLY A 258 11.71 1.32 4.52
N PHE A 259 13.00 1.39 4.21
CA PHE A 259 14.08 1.32 5.20
C PHE A 259 14.04 2.51 6.17
N ALA A 260 13.82 3.74 5.68
CA ALA A 260 13.72 4.92 6.54
C ALA A 260 12.57 4.80 7.56
N MET A 261 11.38 4.34 7.11
CA MET A 261 10.26 4.07 8.01
C MET A 261 10.61 3.02 9.07
N LEU A 262 11.37 2.00 8.69
CA LEU A 262 11.82 0.96 9.60
C LEU A 262 12.82 1.50 10.64
N VAL A 263 13.77 2.32 10.21
CA VAL A 263 14.73 2.99 11.12
C VAL A 263 13.98 3.85 12.14
N ILE A 264 13.00 4.63 11.69
CA ILE A 264 12.16 5.46 12.56
C ILE A 264 11.39 4.59 13.56
N LEU A 265 10.79 3.49 13.11
CA LEU A 265 10.08 2.55 13.99
C LEU A 265 11.02 1.96 15.05
N LEU A 266 12.19 1.47 14.65
CA LEU A 266 13.18 0.91 15.58
C LEU A 266 13.68 1.93 16.59
N PHE A 267 13.88 3.18 16.17
CA PHE A 267 14.26 4.29 17.05
C PHE A 267 13.20 4.54 18.14
N PHE A 268 11.90 4.60 17.76
CA PHE A 268 10.83 4.75 18.75
C PHE A 268 10.71 3.55 19.69
N ILE A 269 10.88 2.33 19.18
CA ILE A 269 10.87 1.13 20.03
C ILE A 269 12.08 1.17 20.98
N TYR A 270 13.26 1.59 20.50
CA TYR A 270 14.47 1.69 21.31
C TYR A 270 14.29 2.64 22.50
N ILE A 271 13.77 3.86 22.27
CA ILE A 271 13.55 4.85 23.34
C ILE A 271 12.58 4.33 24.42
N ASN A 272 11.54 3.58 24.01
CA ASN A 272 10.49 3.13 24.90
C ASN A 272 10.74 1.72 25.49
N SER A 273 11.89 1.08 25.21
CA SER A 273 12.18 -0.30 25.60
C SER A 273 13.08 -0.42 26.82
N LYS A 274 12.98 -1.54 27.55
CA LYS A 274 13.90 -1.91 28.62
C LYS A 274 15.29 -2.26 28.05
N LYS A 275 16.38 -2.02 28.82
CA LYS A 275 17.79 -2.21 28.39
C LYS A 275 18.09 -3.51 27.64
N ALA A 276 17.55 -4.65 28.07
CA ALA A 276 17.79 -5.95 27.42
C ALA A 276 17.17 -6.05 26.01
N VAL A 277 16.06 -5.38 25.78
CA VAL A 277 15.40 -5.30 24.46
C VAL A 277 16.13 -4.28 23.58
N GLN A 278 16.68 -3.21 24.17
CA GLN A 278 17.44 -2.19 23.45
C GLN A 278 18.67 -2.78 22.75
N LEU A 279 19.41 -3.68 23.41
CA LEU A 279 20.57 -4.34 22.81
C LEU A 279 20.21 -5.19 21.59
N LYS A 280 19.10 -5.94 21.65
CA LYS A 280 18.61 -6.73 20.50
C LYS A 280 18.19 -5.84 19.34
N LEU A 281 17.58 -4.68 19.63
CA LEU A 281 17.16 -3.71 18.61
C LEU A 281 18.35 -3.01 17.95
N ILE A 282 19.41 -2.71 18.70
CA ILE A 282 20.66 -2.18 18.13
C ILE A 282 21.26 -3.18 17.14
N TYR A 283 21.32 -4.47 17.51
CA TYR A 283 21.82 -5.50 16.62
C TYR A 283 20.97 -5.61 15.34
N LEU A 284 19.64 -5.61 15.46
CA LEU A 284 18.72 -5.65 14.32
C LEU A 284 18.87 -4.40 13.43
N PHE A 285 19.09 -3.23 14.03
CA PHE A 285 19.38 -1.98 13.33
C PHE A 285 20.68 -2.06 12.53
N ILE A 286 21.75 -2.58 13.12
CA ILE A 286 23.05 -2.75 12.45
C ILE A 286 22.90 -3.70 11.24
N VAL A 287 22.21 -4.84 11.42
CA VAL A 287 21.96 -5.79 10.34
C VAL A 287 21.16 -5.15 9.20
N SER A 288 20.12 -4.34 9.52
CA SER A 288 19.34 -3.64 8.50
C SER A 288 20.17 -2.60 7.74
N MET A 289 21.08 -1.90 8.42
CA MET A 289 22.02 -0.95 7.79
C MET A 289 23.02 -1.66 6.86
N ILE A 290 23.53 -2.82 7.25
CA ILE A 290 24.45 -3.61 6.42
C ILE A 290 23.74 -4.04 5.12
N VAL A 291 22.50 -4.56 5.22
CA VAL A 291 21.69 -4.94 4.04
C VAL A 291 21.39 -3.75 3.13
N MET A 292 21.41 -2.54 3.65
CA MET A 292 21.17 -1.31 2.88
C MET A 292 22.39 -0.87 2.05
N VAL A 293 23.59 -1.21 2.52
CA VAL A 293 24.87 -0.77 1.93
C VAL A 293 25.38 -1.77 0.88
N VAL A 294 25.05 -3.05 1.03
CA VAL A 294 25.37 -4.14 0.07
C VAL A 294 24.33 -4.19 -1.04
#